data_cef50c932ebe8f7de8767f5bb6b56db0
#
_entry.id   cef50c932ebe8f7de8767f5bb6b56db0
#
_cell.length_a   1.000
_cell.length_b   1.000
_cell.length_c   1.000
_cell.angle_alpha   90.00
_cell.angle_beta   90.00
_cell.angle_gamma   90.00
#
_symmetry.space_group_name_H-M   'P 1'
#
loop_
_entity.id
_entity.type
_entity.pdbx_description
1 polymer ?
#
loop_
_entity_poly.entity_id
_entity_poly.type
_entity_poly.pdbx_seq_one_letter_code
_entity_poly.pdbx_strand_id
1 'polypeptide(L)'
;NWGNNPHNVIAVDESWGSYDEIPKGDYLDVTYNSEGLYKYLCSFHASPVGKWGMVGSVVVGDINYEDYTNFSKKDVVSRFTGNVRHVPDRYETIQDAVNASNPGDLVLIKPGIYYEEVVVNVPSITIRGWDRNTTIIDGEFERGNGILVAGVDGVVVENITARNALLNGFYWATVKGYRGSYLT
;
A
#
# COMPACT_ATOMS: atom_id res chain seq x y z
N ASN A 1 -2.41 15.97 10.57
CA ASN A 1 -1.87 16.95 9.64
C ASN A 1 -0.46 17.36 10.06
N TRP A 2 0.58 16.91 9.37
CA TRP A 2 2.00 17.26 9.65
C TRP A 2 2.54 18.33 8.69
N GLY A 3 1.72 18.75 7.71
CA GLY A 3 2.07 19.78 6.74
C GLY A 3 1.98 21.21 7.28
N ASN A 4 2.46 22.16 6.48
CA ASN A 4 2.30 23.59 6.77
C ASN A 4 1.09 24.21 6.03
N ASN A 5 0.45 23.44 5.15
CA ASN A 5 -0.71 23.86 4.39
C ASN A 5 -2.00 23.34 5.04
N PRO A 6 -3.14 24.01 4.86
CA PRO A 6 -4.41 23.50 5.35
C PRO A 6 -4.80 22.20 4.65
N HIS A 7 -5.37 21.28 5.41
CA HIS A 7 -5.90 20.01 4.94
C HIS A 7 -7.27 19.75 5.54
N ASN A 8 -8.10 19.03 4.81
CA ASN A 8 -9.28 18.36 5.34
C ASN A 8 -9.45 17.00 4.66
N VAL A 9 -10.41 16.22 5.12
CA VAL A 9 -10.76 14.93 4.53
C VAL A 9 -12.27 14.90 4.37
N ILE A 10 -12.74 14.83 3.13
CA ILE A 10 -14.17 14.73 2.83
C ILE A 10 -14.42 13.58 1.84
N ALA A 11 -15.59 12.96 1.95
CA ALA A 11 -16.03 11.99 0.97
C ALA A 11 -16.17 12.65 -0.40
N VAL A 12 -15.86 11.90 -1.46
CA VAL A 12 -16.03 12.40 -2.85
C VAL A 12 -17.49 12.66 -3.18
N ASP A 13 -18.40 11.92 -2.54
CA ASP A 13 -19.87 12.09 -2.62
C ASP A 13 -20.43 13.01 -1.51
N GLU A 14 -19.54 13.64 -0.74
CA GLU A 14 -19.88 14.55 0.36
C GLU A 14 -20.72 13.94 1.49
N SER A 15 -20.80 12.61 1.58
CA SER A 15 -21.62 11.91 2.57
C SER A 15 -21.02 11.89 3.98
N TRP A 16 -19.71 12.13 4.10
CA TRP A 16 -18.99 12.14 5.37
C TRP A 16 -17.71 12.99 5.29
N GLY A 17 -17.05 13.20 6.42
CA GLY A 17 -15.77 13.89 6.52
C GLY A 17 -15.86 15.25 7.20
N SER A 18 -14.75 15.96 7.22
CA SER A 18 -14.65 17.31 7.77
C SER A 18 -14.46 18.33 6.66
N TYR A 19 -15.28 19.35 6.67
CA TYR A 19 -15.12 20.52 5.79
C TYR A 19 -14.24 21.60 6.42
N ASP A 20 -13.96 21.48 7.72
CA ASP A 20 -13.08 22.39 8.43
C ASP A 20 -11.61 22.01 8.20
N GLU A 21 -10.74 22.97 8.37
CA GLU A 21 -9.30 22.73 8.34
C GLU A 21 -8.89 21.82 9.50
N ILE A 22 -8.11 20.78 9.20
CA ILE A 22 -7.46 19.95 10.22
C ILE A 22 -6.17 20.68 10.64
N PRO A 23 -6.08 21.16 11.89
CA PRO A 23 -4.91 21.88 12.37
C PRO A 23 -3.64 21.04 12.26
N LYS A 24 -2.49 21.71 12.19
CA LYS A 24 -1.20 21.04 12.24
C LYS A 24 -1.04 20.27 13.55
N GLY A 25 -0.67 18.99 13.43
CA GLY A 25 -0.52 18.07 14.57
C GLY A 25 -1.82 17.37 14.97
N ASP A 26 -2.94 17.72 14.35
CA ASP A 26 -4.24 17.10 14.60
C ASP A 26 -4.61 16.05 13.56
N TYR A 27 -5.69 15.30 13.79
CA TYR A 27 -6.16 14.21 12.96
C TYR A 27 -7.69 14.14 12.91
N LEU A 28 -8.21 13.38 11.97
CA LEU A 28 -9.63 13.08 11.83
C LEU A 28 -9.82 11.56 11.93
N ASP A 29 -10.64 11.14 12.89
CA ASP A 29 -11.09 9.75 13.00
C ASP A 29 -12.40 9.56 12.24
N VAL A 30 -12.43 8.55 11.39
CA VAL A 30 -13.64 8.18 10.63
C VAL A 30 -13.96 6.72 10.91
N THR A 31 -15.18 6.44 11.34
CA THR A 31 -15.68 5.08 11.55
C THR A 31 -16.57 4.67 10.38
N TYR A 32 -16.25 3.53 9.77
CA TYR A 32 -17.04 2.93 8.71
C TYR A 32 -17.83 1.75 9.27
N ASN A 33 -19.16 1.81 9.17
CA ASN A 33 -20.07 0.81 9.78
C ASN A 33 -20.55 -0.26 8.79
N SER A 34 -20.15 -0.18 7.54
CA SER A 34 -20.52 -1.14 6.49
C SER A 34 -19.31 -1.44 5.59
N GLU A 35 -19.38 -2.58 4.95
CA GLU A 35 -18.43 -2.89 3.88
C GLU A 35 -18.60 -1.93 2.71
N GLY A 36 -17.51 -1.56 2.08
CA GLY A 36 -17.56 -0.66 0.94
C GLY A 36 -16.24 -0.04 0.57
N LEU A 37 -16.25 0.71 -0.53
CA LEU A 37 -15.16 1.56 -0.96
C LEU A 37 -15.51 3.01 -0.67
N TYR A 38 -14.80 3.60 0.26
CA TYR A 38 -14.98 4.98 0.72
C TYR A 38 -13.91 5.88 0.11
N LYS A 39 -14.29 6.71 -0.82
CA LYS A 39 -13.39 7.62 -1.53
C LYS A 39 -13.37 8.98 -0.87
N TYR A 40 -12.19 9.56 -0.72
CA TYR A 40 -12.01 10.85 -0.09
C TYR A 40 -11.02 11.75 -0.82
N LEU A 41 -11.11 13.02 -0.56
CA LEU A 41 -10.20 14.04 -1.06
C LEU A 41 -9.92 15.12 0.00
N CYS A 42 -8.84 15.87 -0.19
CA CYS A 42 -8.66 17.15 0.49
C CYS A 42 -9.13 18.27 -0.45
N SER A 43 -10.17 19.00 -0.09
CA SER A 43 -10.76 20.01 -0.96
C SER A 43 -9.84 21.19 -1.26
N PHE A 44 -8.83 21.42 -0.42
CA PHE A 44 -7.81 22.45 -0.68
C PHE A 44 -6.81 22.06 -1.76
N HIS A 45 -6.60 20.76 -2.01
CA HIS A 45 -5.51 20.26 -2.83
C HIS A 45 -5.93 19.24 -3.89
N ALA A 46 -7.22 19.03 -4.09
CA ALA A 46 -7.75 18.10 -5.08
C ALA A 46 -8.74 18.77 -6.03
N SER A 47 -8.97 18.16 -7.19
CA SER A 47 -10.04 18.59 -8.07
C SER A 47 -11.41 18.35 -7.41
N PRO A 48 -12.43 19.19 -7.68
CA PRO A 48 -13.75 19.08 -7.07
C PRO A 48 -14.42 17.71 -7.23
N VAL A 49 -13.98 16.94 -8.22
CA VAL A 49 -14.48 15.58 -8.50
C VAL A 49 -13.52 14.48 -8.07
N GLY A 50 -12.46 14.82 -7.34
CA GLY A 50 -11.50 13.85 -6.81
C GLY A 50 -10.71 13.08 -7.86
N LYS A 51 -10.53 13.64 -9.05
CA LYS A 51 -9.83 12.95 -10.16
C LYS A 51 -8.31 13.06 -10.10
N TRP A 52 -7.79 14.06 -9.41
CA TRP A 52 -6.36 14.30 -9.24
C TRP A 52 -6.11 15.17 -8.00
N GLY A 53 -4.86 15.20 -7.54
CA GLY A 53 -4.45 15.91 -6.34
C GLY A 53 -4.42 15.00 -5.12
N MET A 54 -4.75 15.55 -3.94
CA MET A 54 -4.77 14.78 -2.69
C MET A 54 -6.08 14.02 -2.56
N VAL A 55 -6.10 12.82 -3.10
CA VAL A 55 -7.25 11.90 -3.12
C VAL A 55 -6.84 10.54 -2.60
N GLY A 56 -7.78 9.80 -2.02
CA GLY A 56 -7.55 8.45 -1.55
C GLY A 56 -8.84 7.66 -1.42
N SER A 57 -8.70 6.42 -0.98
CA SER A 57 -9.83 5.55 -0.71
C SER A 57 -9.53 4.61 0.46
N VAL A 58 -10.59 4.23 1.18
CA VAL A 58 -10.58 3.22 2.21
C VAL A 58 -11.50 2.08 1.76
N VAL A 59 -10.98 0.85 1.80
CA VAL A 59 -11.75 -0.37 1.56
C VAL A 59 -12.08 -0.99 2.91
N VAL A 60 -13.35 -1.24 3.15
CA VAL A 60 -13.85 -1.88 4.37
C VAL A 60 -14.51 -3.19 3.98
N GLY A 61 -14.05 -4.30 4.56
CA GLY A 61 -14.53 -5.63 4.24
C GLY A 61 -13.82 -6.29 3.04
N ASP A 62 -14.33 -7.45 2.65
CA ASP A 62 -13.80 -8.27 1.55
C ASP A 62 -14.61 -7.99 0.27
N ILE A 63 -14.52 -6.77 -0.25
CA ILE A 63 -15.25 -6.35 -1.44
C ILE A 63 -14.45 -6.62 -2.71
N ASN A 64 -15.15 -7.02 -3.77
CA ASN A 64 -14.55 -7.07 -5.10
C ASN A 64 -14.37 -5.64 -5.62
N TYR A 65 -13.12 -5.23 -5.79
CA TYR A 65 -12.76 -3.89 -6.22
C TYR A 65 -13.32 -3.49 -7.59
N GLU A 66 -13.63 -4.48 -8.44
CA GLU A 66 -14.19 -4.24 -9.77
C GLU A 66 -15.62 -3.69 -9.74
N ASP A 67 -16.39 -3.97 -8.68
CA ASP A 67 -17.78 -3.52 -8.56
C ASP A 67 -17.91 -2.00 -8.27
N TYR A 68 -16.81 -1.33 -7.95
CA TYR A 68 -16.78 0.08 -7.53
C TYR A 68 -16.07 1.02 -8.51
N THR A 69 -15.89 0.61 -9.76
CA THR A 69 -15.08 1.31 -10.77
C THR A 69 -15.78 2.47 -11.47
N ASN A 70 -16.29 3.45 -10.75
CA ASN A 70 -16.67 4.74 -11.33
C ASN A 70 -15.63 5.86 -11.18
N PHE A 71 -14.44 5.57 -10.71
CA PHE A 71 -13.25 6.36 -11.06
C PHE A 71 -12.73 5.86 -12.39
N SER A 72 -12.35 6.77 -13.28
CA SER A 72 -11.78 6.33 -14.56
C SER A 72 -10.68 5.31 -14.28
N LYS A 73 -10.71 4.18 -14.96
CA LYS A 73 -9.75 3.08 -14.87
C LYS A 73 -8.27 3.48 -14.85
N LYS A 74 -7.95 4.76 -15.04
CA LYS A 74 -6.60 5.30 -15.19
C LYS A 74 -5.93 5.74 -13.88
N ASP A 75 -6.67 6.09 -12.82
CA ASP A 75 -6.06 6.87 -11.73
C ASP A 75 -5.85 6.11 -10.41
N VAL A 76 -6.60 5.04 -10.15
CA VAL A 76 -6.42 4.21 -8.94
C VAL A 76 -6.23 2.72 -9.29
N VAL A 77 -6.88 2.24 -10.34
CA VAL A 77 -6.89 0.83 -10.76
C VAL A 77 -5.64 0.42 -11.54
N SER A 78 -4.80 1.37 -11.98
CA SER A 78 -3.59 1.00 -12.73
C SER A 78 -2.52 0.29 -11.90
N ARG A 79 -2.72 0.11 -10.60
CA ARG A 79 -1.76 -0.57 -9.72
C ARG A 79 -2.18 -1.96 -9.27
N PHE A 80 -3.49 -2.23 -9.18
CA PHE A 80 -3.98 -3.52 -8.70
C PHE A 80 -5.09 -4.02 -9.62
N THR A 81 -4.75 -4.93 -10.49
CA THR A 81 -5.72 -5.65 -11.35
C THR A 81 -6.04 -7.02 -10.81
N GLY A 82 -5.44 -7.41 -9.69
CA GLY A 82 -5.51 -8.72 -9.08
C GLY A 82 -6.09 -8.70 -7.65
N ASN A 83 -5.92 -9.80 -6.96
CA ASN A 83 -6.41 -10.00 -5.61
C ASN A 83 -5.51 -9.35 -4.55
N VAL A 84 -6.09 -9.06 -3.37
CA VAL A 84 -5.33 -8.66 -2.20
C VAL A 84 -4.97 -9.90 -1.37
N ARG A 85 -3.67 -10.05 -1.09
CA ARG A 85 -3.08 -11.13 -0.30
C ARG A 85 -2.71 -10.59 1.07
N HIS A 86 -3.52 -10.89 2.09
CA HIS A 86 -3.33 -10.35 3.43
C HIS A 86 -2.33 -11.19 4.24
N VAL A 87 -1.31 -10.53 4.78
CA VAL A 87 -0.32 -11.13 5.69
C VAL A 87 -0.46 -10.44 7.06
N PRO A 88 -0.55 -11.16 8.17
CA PRO A 88 -0.54 -12.62 8.29
C PRO A 88 -1.93 -13.29 8.20
N ASP A 89 -3.00 -12.59 7.91
CA ASP A 89 -4.38 -13.09 8.07
C ASP A 89 -4.70 -14.32 7.21
N ARG A 90 -4.27 -14.31 5.95
CA ARG A 90 -4.49 -15.41 4.99
C ARG A 90 -3.21 -16.19 4.68
N TYR A 91 -2.08 -15.54 4.77
CA TYR A 91 -0.76 -16.11 4.53
C TYR A 91 0.10 -15.82 5.74
N GLU A 92 0.65 -16.86 6.33
CA GLU A 92 1.45 -16.73 7.56
C GLU A 92 2.72 -15.90 7.31
N THR A 93 3.34 -16.06 6.13
CA THR A 93 4.55 -15.36 5.72
C THR A 93 4.32 -14.47 4.51
N ILE A 94 5.18 -13.47 4.33
CA ILE A 94 5.18 -12.63 3.13
C ILE A 94 5.56 -13.49 1.92
N GLN A 95 6.51 -14.43 2.09
CA GLN A 95 6.93 -15.32 1.02
C GLN A 95 5.78 -16.20 0.52
N ASP A 96 4.93 -16.74 1.42
CA ASP A 96 3.77 -17.53 1.02
C ASP A 96 2.77 -16.72 0.20
N ALA A 97 2.54 -15.46 0.62
CA ALA A 97 1.67 -14.55 -0.11
C ALA A 97 2.24 -14.22 -1.51
N VAL A 98 3.55 -14.00 -1.62
CA VAL A 98 4.24 -13.79 -2.90
C VAL A 98 4.12 -15.03 -3.79
N ASN A 99 4.37 -16.22 -3.25
CA ASN A 99 4.29 -17.49 -3.99
C ASN A 99 2.88 -17.78 -4.52
N ALA A 100 1.85 -17.35 -3.79
CA ALA A 100 0.45 -17.50 -4.19
C ALA A 100 -0.04 -16.39 -5.13
N SER A 101 0.75 -15.35 -5.38
CA SER A 101 0.36 -14.20 -6.17
C SER A 101 0.35 -14.46 -7.68
N ASN A 102 -0.49 -13.71 -8.38
CA ASN A 102 -0.49 -13.57 -9.82
C ASN A 102 -0.10 -12.14 -10.21
N PRO A 103 0.33 -11.90 -11.46
CA PRO A 103 0.56 -10.54 -11.94
C PRO A 103 -0.64 -9.62 -11.70
N GLY A 104 -0.38 -8.46 -11.09
CA GLY A 104 -1.42 -7.50 -10.71
C GLY A 104 -1.88 -7.59 -9.25
N ASP A 105 -1.53 -8.65 -8.51
CA ASP A 105 -1.90 -8.81 -7.11
C ASP A 105 -1.20 -7.81 -6.18
N LEU A 106 -1.86 -7.53 -5.06
CA LEU A 106 -1.30 -6.77 -3.92
C LEU A 106 -1.03 -7.72 -2.75
N VAL A 107 0.20 -7.80 -2.30
CA VAL A 107 0.56 -8.38 -1.00
C VAL A 107 0.51 -7.27 0.04
N LEU A 108 -0.51 -7.28 0.89
CA LEU A 108 -0.72 -6.29 1.94
C LEU A 108 -0.30 -6.85 3.29
N ILE A 109 0.69 -6.21 3.89
CA ILE A 109 1.37 -6.69 5.08
C ILE A 109 0.98 -5.82 6.28
N LYS A 110 0.37 -6.44 7.29
CA LYS A 110 0.02 -5.76 8.55
C LYS A 110 1.26 -5.42 9.38
N PRO A 111 1.11 -4.53 10.38
CA PRO A 111 2.17 -4.28 11.35
C PRO A 111 2.67 -5.56 12.01
N GLY A 112 3.99 -5.71 12.07
CA GLY A 112 4.67 -6.88 12.63
C GLY A 112 6.15 -6.88 12.30
N ILE A 113 6.88 -7.80 12.93
CA ILE A 113 8.27 -8.12 12.58
C ILE A 113 8.25 -9.49 11.92
N TYR A 114 8.72 -9.54 10.69
CA TYR A 114 8.76 -10.72 9.83
C TYR A 114 10.20 -11.18 9.67
N TYR A 115 10.50 -12.36 10.20
CA TYR A 115 11.84 -12.93 10.21
C TYR A 115 12.05 -13.81 8.97
N GLU A 116 12.15 -13.16 7.81
CA GLU A 116 12.25 -13.85 6.53
C GLU A 116 13.11 -13.08 5.49
N GLU A 117 13.57 -13.77 4.48
CA GLU A 117 14.05 -13.19 3.22
C GLU A 117 12.96 -13.41 2.17
N VAL A 118 12.47 -12.34 1.55
CA VAL A 118 11.41 -12.41 0.55
C VAL A 118 12.01 -12.39 -0.84
N VAL A 119 11.86 -13.49 -1.59
CA VAL A 119 12.28 -13.59 -2.99
C VAL A 119 11.07 -13.42 -3.89
N VAL A 120 11.08 -12.34 -4.69
CA VAL A 120 9.99 -12.01 -5.60
C VAL A 120 10.30 -12.55 -6.99
N ASN A 121 9.52 -13.54 -7.40
CA ASN A 121 9.61 -14.23 -8.68
C ASN A 121 8.33 -14.08 -9.54
N VAL A 122 7.39 -13.24 -9.13
CA VAL A 122 6.14 -12.94 -9.84
C VAL A 122 6.20 -11.51 -10.37
N PRO A 123 6.03 -11.30 -11.68
CA PRO A 123 6.08 -9.95 -12.25
C PRO A 123 4.83 -9.12 -11.90
N SER A 124 4.98 -7.80 -11.95
CA SER A 124 3.87 -6.84 -11.86
C SER A 124 3.00 -6.95 -10.58
N ILE A 125 3.59 -7.41 -9.46
CA ILE A 125 2.92 -7.39 -8.16
C ILE A 125 3.33 -6.17 -7.36
N THR A 126 2.49 -5.81 -6.40
CA THR A 126 2.82 -4.80 -5.39
C THR A 126 2.94 -5.46 -4.02
N ILE A 127 4.03 -5.17 -3.32
CA ILE A 127 4.25 -5.57 -1.93
C ILE A 127 4.20 -4.30 -1.08
N ARG A 128 3.21 -4.20 -0.19
CA ARG A 128 2.97 -2.99 0.60
C ARG A 128 2.85 -3.32 2.08
N GLY A 129 3.68 -2.68 2.88
CA GLY A 129 3.48 -2.61 4.32
C GLY A 129 2.38 -1.61 4.67
N TRP A 130 1.68 -1.85 5.76
CA TRP A 130 0.69 -0.90 6.27
C TRP A 130 1.34 0.43 6.65
N ASP A 131 2.44 0.37 7.39
CA ASP A 131 3.28 1.52 7.74
C ASP A 131 4.73 1.04 7.92
N ARG A 132 5.68 1.72 7.28
CA ARG A 132 7.10 1.38 7.33
C ARG A 132 7.68 1.37 8.76
N ASN A 133 7.13 2.15 9.68
CA ASN A 133 7.64 2.17 11.05
C ASN A 133 7.21 0.94 11.85
N THR A 134 6.19 0.23 11.38
CA THR A 134 5.60 -0.93 12.08
C THR A 134 5.59 -2.21 11.26
N THR A 135 5.82 -2.14 9.94
CA THR A 135 5.96 -3.31 9.07
C THR A 135 7.44 -3.52 8.77
N ILE A 136 8.05 -4.48 9.44
CA ILE A 136 9.50 -4.67 9.49
C ILE A 136 9.85 -6.08 9.04
N ILE A 137 10.74 -6.19 8.03
CA ILE A 137 11.41 -7.44 7.69
C ILE A 137 12.77 -7.43 8.40
N ASP A 138 13.04 -8.44 9.19
CA ASP A 138 14.27 -8.56 9.99
C ASP A 138 15.07 -9.78 9.55
N GLY A 139 16.25 -9.52 9.00
CA GLY A 139 17.16 -10.58 8.55
C GLY A 139 17.96 -11.26 9.64
N GLU A 140 17.83 -10.82 10.90
CA GLU A 140 18.50 -11.40 12.09
C GLU A 140 20.02 -11.54 11.96
N PHE A 141 20.64 -10.82 10.99
CA PHE A 141 22.04 -11.03 10.58
C PHE A 141 22.35 -12.46 10.09
N GLU A 142 21.33 -13.17 9.61
CA GLU A 142 21.45 -14.53 9.09
C GLU A 142 21.01 -14.64 7.63
N ARG A 143 20.08 -13.77 7.19
CA ARG A 143 19.49 -13.78 5.85
C ARG A 143 20.18 -12.79 4.94
N GLY A 144 20.32 -13.15 3.65
CA GLY A 144 21.04 -12.35 2.67
C GLY A 144 20.39 -11.00 2.41
N ASN A 145 19.13 -11.00 2.03
CA ASN A 145 18.39 -9.78 1.73
C ASN A 145 17.08 -9.71 2.53
N GLY A 146 16.53 -8.51 2.69
CA GLY A 146 15.16 -8.35 3.17
C GLY A 146 14.16 -8.70 2.05
N ILE A 147 14.19 -7.94 0.93
CA ILE A 147 13.43 -8.27 -0.29
C ILE A 147 14.37 -8.31 -1.48
N LEU A 148 14.38 -9.43 -2.18
CA LEU A 148 15.09 -9.65 -3.44
C LEU A 148 14.09 -9.76 -4.58
N VAL A 149 14.17 -8.85 -5.55
CA VAL A 149 13.42 -8.91 -6.81
C VAL A 149 14.41 -9.27 -7.92
N ALA A 150 14.29 -10.45 -8.51
CA ALA A 150 15.25 -10.93 -9.50
C ALA A 150 14.55 -11.52 -10.73
N GLY A 151 14.91 -11.03 -11.92
CA GLY A 151 14.47 -11.59 -13.19
C GLY A 151 12.99 -11.39 -13.52
N VAL A 152 12.27 -10.56 -12.79
CA VAL A 152 10.86 -10.23 -13.05
C VAL A 152 10.62 -8.73 -13.04
N ASP A 153 9.84 -8.24 -13.99
CA ASP A 153 9.60 -6.81 -14.22
C ASP A 153 8.34 -6.29 -13.50
N GLY A 154 8.27 -4.97 -13.32
CA GLY A 154 7.07 -4.28 -12.87
C GLY A 154 6.73 -4.41 -11.37
N VAL A 155 7.64 -4.91 -10.55
CA VAL A 155 7.41 -5.09 -9.10
C VAL A 155 7.50 -3.76 -8.36
N VAL A 156 6.53 -3.50 -7.51
CA VAL A 156 6.48 -2.33 -6.62
C VAL A 156 6.63 -2.78 -5.17
N VAL A 157 7.52 -2.14 -4.41
CA VAL A 157 7.68 -2.36 -2.96
C VAL A 157 7.53 -1.02 -2.26
N GLU A 158 6.66 -0.94 -1.26
CA GLU A 158 6.41 0.32 -0.56
C GLU A 158 5.98 0.16 0.90
N ASN A 159 6.25 1.20 1.72
CA ASN A 159 5.90 1.27 3.14
C ASN A 159 6.47 0.12 4.00
N ILE A 160 7.70 -0.29 3.80
CA ILE A 160 8.35 -1.38 4.51
C ILE A 160 9.72 -0.95 5.01
N THR A 161 10.07 -1.39 6.20
CA THR A 161 11.45 -1.37 6.71
C THR A 161 12.06 -2.75 6.57
N ALA A 162 13.29 -2.82 6.05
CA ALA A 162 14.12 -4.00 6.09
C ALA A 162 15.40 -3.70 6.89
N ARG A 163 15.71 -4.54 7.86
CA ARG A 163 16.88 -4.36 8.73
C ARG A 163 17.61 -5.68 8.97
N ASN A 164 18.84 -5.58 9.47
CA ASN A 164 19.66 -6.73 9.88
C ASN A 164 19.89 -7.78 8.77
N ALA A 165 19.80 -7.38 7.49
CA ALA A 165 20.16 -8.23 6.37
C ALA A 165 21.69 -8.25 6.20
N LEU A 166 22.27 -9.41 5.81
CA LEU A 166 23.70 -9.55 5.59
C LEU A 166 24.19 -8.79 4.35
N LEU A 167 23.33 -8.64 3.34
CA LEU A 167 23.68 -8.01 2.07
C LEU A 167 22.90 -6.71 1.85
N ASN A 168 21.61 -6.81 1.50
CA ASN A 168 20.78 -5.64 1.19
C ASN A 168 19.43 -5.70 1.89
N GLY A 169 18.91 -4.54 2.34
CA GLY A 169 17.52 -4.45 2.75
C GLY A 169 16.58 -4.72 1.57
N PHE A 170 16.83 -4.02 0.45
CA PHE A 170 16.07 -4.16 -0.80
C PHE A 170 17.03 -4.26 -1.98
N TYR A 171 16.79 -5.26 -2.85
CA TYR A 171 17.64 -5.47 -4.01
C TYR A 171 16.85 -5.83 -5.27
N TRP A 172 17.00 -5.06 -6.33
CA TRP A 172 16.45 -5.32 -7.66
C TRP A 172 17.57 -5.73 -8.60
N ALA A 173 17.53 -6.97 -9.07
CA ALA A 173 18.54 -7.53 -9.96
C ALA A 173 17.97 -7.85 -11.34
N THR A 174 18.53 -7.25 -12.39
CA THR A 174 18.19 -7.55 -13.80
C THR A 174 16.69 -7.35 -14.10
N VAL A 175 16.13 -6.21 -13.67
CA VAL A 175 14.69 -5.92 -13.76
C VAL A 175 14.41 -4.55 -14.38
N LYS A 176 13.19 -4.36 -14.92
CA LYS A 176 12.69 -3.11 -15.46
C LYS A 176 11.35 -2.75 -14.85
N GLY A 177 10.96 -1.46 -14.94
CA GLY A 177 9.65 -1.01 -14.49
C GLY A 177 9.39 -1.20 -12.98
N TYR A 178 10.43 -1.26 -12.18
CA TYR A 178 10.34 -1.41 -10.73
C TYR A 178 10.15 -0.06 -10.03
N ARG A 179 9.59 -0.09 -8.84
CA ARG A 179 9.51 1.07 -7.94
C ARG A 179 9.65 0.65 -6.49
N GLY A 180 10.47 1.41 -5.76
CA GLY A 180 10.49 1.41 -4.31
C GLY A 180 10.10 2.79 -3.79
N SER A 181 9.24 2.86 -2.78
CA SER A 181 8.86 4.11 -2.13
C SER A 181 8.59 3.91 -0.64
N TYR A 182 8.95 4.92 0.17
CA TYR A 182 8.82 4.86 1.63
C TYR A 182 9.47 3.61 2.23
N LEU A 183 10.68 3.28 1.75
CA LEU A 183 11.52 2.19 2.23
C LEU A 183 12.54 2.71 3.25
N THR A 184 12.85 1.92 4.25
CA THR A 184 13.85 2.22 5.28
C THR A 184 14.72 1.00 5.54
#